data_74669983459eded0b787b18be781623d
#
_entry.id   74669983459eded0b787b18be781623d
#
_cell.length_a   1.000
_cell.length_b   1.000
_cell.length_c   1.000
_cell.angle_alpha   90.00
_cell.angle_beta   90.00
_cell.angle_gamma   90.00
#
_symmetry.space_group_name_H-M   'P 1'
#
loop_
_entity.id
_entity.type
_entity.pdbx_description
1 polymer ?
#
loop_
_entity_poly.entity_id
_entity_poly.type
_entity_poly.pdbx_seq_one_letter_code
_entity_poly.pdbx_strand_id
1 'polypeptide(L)'
;MADIIHAFAREIMDSRGNPTVEAEVFLDDGARGIAGVPSGASTGVHEAHELRDGDERYEGKGVRKAVDNVNEEIADAIAGIEADDQRLIDQTMIELDGTDNKSRLGANAILGVSMAVAKAAAESAGLPLYRYIGGPNAHILPVPMMNILNGGAHADSGVDVQEFMIAPLGAETFEEALRMGAEVYHALKSVLKAKGLSTGLGDEGGFAPSVDSTKAALDVIVEAVEKAGYTLGDDIALALDVASSEFYEDGVYNFEGGKHSSAEMIKVYAELVEQYPIVSIEDPLDEDDWDGYVELTAQIGDKVQIVGDDFFVTNPKRLAEGIEKKAANALLVKVNQIGTLTETFDAVDLAHRNGYRTMMSHRSGETEDTTIADLAVALGCGQIKTGAPARSERVAKYNQLLRIEQQLGDAAVYAGRSAFPRFSR
;
A
#
# COMPACT_ATOMS: atom_id res chain seq x y z
N MET A 1 0.34 32.20 6.70
CA MET A 1 1.08 31.16 6.03
C MET A 1 1.13 31.45 4.54
N ALA A 2 1.88 30.68 3.75
CA ALA A 2 2.04 30.97 2.32
C ALA A 2 0.80 30.53 1.54
N ASP A 3 0.40 31.38 0.57
CA ASP A 3 -0.76 31.12 -0.29
C ASP A 3 -0.35 30.35 -1.55
N ILE A 4 -1.23 29.51 -2.04
CA ILE A 4 -1.04 28.84 -3.33
C ILE A 4 -1.17 29.87 -4.45
N ILE A 5 -0.11 30.05 -5.26
CA ILE A 5 -0.14 30.95 -6.41
C ILE A 5 -0.36 30.23 -7.73
N HIS A 6 -0.01 28.94 -7.81
CA HIS A 6 -0.18 28.17 -9.03
C HIS A 6 -0.11 26.66 -8.75
N ALA A 7 -0.88 25.90 -9.50
CA ALA A 7 -0.77 24.45 -9.60
C ALA A 7 -0.56 24.05 -11.07
N PHE A 8 0.29 23.08 -11.31
CA PHE A 8 0.61 22.60 -12.64
C PHE A 8 0.75 21.06 -12.63
N ALA A 9 0.32 20.38 -13.67
CA ALA A 9 0.53 18.96 -13.84
C ALA A 9 1.12 18.63 -15.20
N ARG A 10 1.75 17.46 -15.26
CA ARG A 10 2.29 16.85 -16.48
C ARG A 10 2.06 15.35 -16.49
N GLU A 11 2.11 14.77 -17.68
CA GLU A 11 2.12 13.33 -17.87
C GLU A 11 3.57 12.84 -17.67
N ILE A 12 3.77 11.85 -16.79
CA ILE A 12 5.04 11.15 -16.59
C ILE A 12 4.83 9.66 -16.78
N MET A 13 5.90 8.86 -16.73
CA MET A 13 5.81 7.39 -16.87
C MET A 13 5.87 6.71 -15.50
N ASP A 14 5.04 5.72 -15.30
CA ASP A 14 5.10 4.83 -14.15
C ASP A 14 6.10 3.67 -14.38
N SER A 15 6.30 2.82 -13.37
CA SER A 15 7.23 1.68 -13.38
C SER A 15 6.85 0.58 -14.38
N ARG A 16 5.64 0.60 -14.91
CA ARG A 16 5.15 -0.31 -15.96
C ARG A 16 5.24 0.28 -17.36
N GLY A 17 5.71 1.52 -17.49
CA GLY A 17 5.76 2.24 -18.76
C GLY A 17 4.40 2.81 -19.20
N ASN A 18 3.44 2.92 -18.28
CA ASN A 18 2.18 3.59 -18.53
C ASN A 18 2.27 5.06 -18.07
N PRO A 19 1.53 5.98 -18.73
CA PRO A 19 1.47 7.36 -18.25
C PRO A 19 0.73 7.47 -16.91
N THR A 20 1.18 8.42 -16.09
CA THR A 20 0.52 8.85 -14.86
C THR A 20 0.68 10.35 -14.66
N VAL A 21 -0.04 10.91 -13.68
CA VAL A 21 -0.03 12.34 -13.36
C VAL A 21 1.11 12.66 -12.39
N GLU A 22 1.88 13.72 -12.67
CA GLU A 22 2.70 14.41 -11.70
C GLU A 22 2.20 15.83 -11.55
N ALA A 23 1.87 16.23 -10.33
CA ALA A 23 1.43 17.60 -10.01
C ALA A 23 2.52 18.36 -9.26
N GLU A 24 2.56 19.66 -9.49
CA GLU A 24 3.48 20.62 -8.85
C GLU A 24 2.69 21.83 -8.38
N VAL A 25 2.92 22.25 -7.13
CA VAL A 25 2.26 23.40 -6.50
C VAL A 25 3.31 24.40 -6.05
N PHE A 26 3.06 25.68 -6.31
CA PHE A 26 3.92 26.82 -5.99
C PHE A 26 3.24 27.73 -5.00
N LEU A 27 4.00 28.20 -4.02
CA LEU A 27 3.54 29.13 -2.99
C LEU A 27 4.16 30.52 -3.18
N ASP A 28 3.53 31.56 -2.61
CA ASP A 28 3.96 32.96 -2.73
C ASP A 28 5.26 33.30 -1.99
N ASP A 29 5.69 32.43 -1.05
CA ASP A 29 7.00 32.51 -0.39
C ASP A 29 8.13 31.81 -1.17
N GLY A 30 7.83 31.18 -2.31
CA GLY A 30 8.76 30.47 -3.17
C GLY A 30 8.87 28.97 -2.88
N ALA A 31 8.21 28.45 -1.84
CA ALA A 31 8.14 27.03 -1.57
C ALA A 31 7.34 26.31 -2.66
N ARG A 32 7.68 25.04 -2.89
CA ARG A 32 7.01 24.21 -3.90
C ARG A 32 6.93 22.75 -3.48
N GLY A 33 5.94 22.04 -3.99
CA GLY A 33 5.82 20.59 -3.80
C GLY A 33 5.54 19.90 -5.12
N ILE A 34 6.14 18.72 -5.30
CA ILE A 34 5.96 17.87 -6.48
C ILE A 34 5.54 16.48 -6.01
N ALA A 35 4.54 15.91 -6.66
CA ALA A 35 4.05 14.58 -6.34
C ALA A 35 3.66 13.78 -7.59
N GLY A 36 4.16 12.55 -7.70
CA GLY A 36 3.76 11.58 -8.70
C GLY A 36 2.66 10.65 -8.17
N VAL A 37 1.65 10.41 -8.98
CA VAL A 37 0.48 9.60 -8.58
C VAL A 37 0.71 8.12 -8.94
N PRO A 38 0.53 7.18 -8.00
CA PRO A 38 0.59 5.74 -8.30
C PRO A 38 -0.66 5.26 -9.03
N SER A 39 -0.55 4.09 -9.70
CA SER A 39 -1.64 3.48 -10.47
C SER A 39 -1.72 1.97 -10.24
N GLY A 40 -2.90 1.43 -9.98
CA GLY A 40 -3.12 -0.01 -9.80
C GLY A 40 -3.14 -0.80 -11.10
N ALA A 41 -2.78 -2.09 -11.05
CA ALA A 41 -3.04 -3.06 -12.11
C ALA A 41 -4.41 -3.73 -11.90
N SER A 42 -4.64 -4.27 -10.71
CA SER A 42 -5.94 -4.65 -10.19
C SER A 42 -6.54 -3.46 -9.44
N THR A 43 -7.83 -3.25 -9.57
CA THR A 43 -8.54 -2.14 -8.91
C THR A 43 -9.85 -2.66 -8.34
N GLY A 44 -10.09 -2.42 -7.05
CA GLY A 44 -11.38 -2.71 -6.41
C GLY A 44 -12.51 -1.93 -7.07
N VAL A 45 -13.68 -2.55 -7.17
CA VAL A 45 -14.87 -1.95 -7.82
C VAL A 45 -15.30 -0.64 -7.15
N HIS A 46 -14.97 -0.49 -5.87
CA HIS A 46 -15.36 0.66 -5.05
C HIS A 46 -14.30 1.76 -4.96
N GLU A 47 -13.18 1.64 -5.69
CA GLU A 47 -12.14 2.68 -5.72
C GLU A 47 -12.62 3.99 -6.36
N ALA A 48 -12.01 5.10 -5.94
CA ALA A 48 -12.16 6.36 -6.65
C ALA A 48 -11.64 6.25 -8.09
N HIS A 49 -12.26 6.97 -9.00
CA HIS A 49 -12.03 6.81 -10.43
C HIS A 49 -10.71 7.43 -10.89
N GLU A 50 -9.81 6.59 -11.40
CA GLU A 50 -8.63 7.04 -12.13
C GLU A 50 -9.04 7.46 -13.54
N LEU A 51 -8.89 8.76 -13.88
CA LEU A 51 -9.29 9.27 -15.18
C LEU A 51 -8.22 8.95 -16.23
N ARG A 52 -8.60 8.16 -17.23
CA ARG A 52 -7.82 7.82 -18.43
C ARG A 52 -8.46 8.41 -19.67
N ASP A 53 -7.63 8.73 -20.67
CA ASP A 53 -8.10 9.42 -21.89
C ASP A 53 -9.04 8.54 -22.74
N GLY A 54 -8.78 7.24 -22.82
CA GLY A 54 -9.56 6.28 -23.59
C GLY A 54 -9.41 6.45 -25.11
N ASP A 55 -8.40 7.19 -25.55
CA ASP A 55 -8.06 7.42 -26.96
C ASP A 55 -7.00 6.42 -27.47
N GLU A 56 -6.46 6.62 -28.67
CA GLU A 56 -5.45 5.72 -29.25
C GLU A 56 -4.06 5.84 -28.58
N ARG A 57 -3.81 6.97 -27.87
CA ARG A 57 -2.51 7.17 -27.19
C ARG A 57 -2.39 6.22 -26.02
N TYR A 58 -1.21 5.57 -25.93
CA TYR A 58 -0.92 4.60 -24.86
C TYR A 58 -2.01 3.55 -24.68
N GLU A 59 -2.64 3.13 -25.79
CA GLU A 59 -3.72 2.13 -25.76
C GLU A 59 -4.89 2.51 -24.84
N GLY A 60 -5.23 3.79 -24.82
CA GLY A 60 -6.29 4.36 -23.97
C GLY A 60 -5.85 4.79 -22.57
N LYS A 61 -4.59 4.51 -22.18
CA LYS A 61 -4.08 4.77 -20.82
C LYS A 61 -3.50 6.18 -20.61
N GLY A 62 -3.56 7.07 -21.63
CA GLY A 62 -3.15 8.47 -21.47
C GLY A 62 -3.86 9.18 -20.32
N VAL A 63 -3.26 10.24 -19.77
CA VAL A 63 -3.81 11.02 -18.63
C VAL A 63 -3.88 12.52 -18.93
N ARG A 64 -3.92 12.90 -20.20
CA ARG A 64 -3.99 14.32 -20.58
C ARG A 64 -5.23 15.04 -20.05
N LYS A 65 -6.39 14.37 -20.06
CA LYS A 65 -7.62 14.94 -19.48
C LYS A 65 -7.45 15.27 -18.00
N ALA A 66 -6.84 14.37 -17.23
CA ALA A 66 -6.55 14.61 -15.83
C ALA A 66 -5.54 15.76 -15.64
N VAL A 67 -4.50 15.81 -16.48
CA VAL A 67 -3.52 16.91 -16.51
C VAL A 67 -4.19 18.24 -16.83
N ASP A 68 -5.05 18.30 -17.86
CA ASP A 68 -5.77 19.51 -18.24
C ASP A 68 -6.70 19.97 -17.11
N ASN A 69 -7.38 19.05 -16.42
CA ASN A 69 -8.22 19.36 -15.26
C ASN A 69 -7.43 20.02 -14.13
N VAL A 70 -6.18 19.60 -13.90
CA VAL A 70 -5.29 20.26 -12.91
C VAL A 70 -4.90 21.66 -13.40
N ASN A 71 -4.45 21.76 -14.66
CA ASN A 71 -3.88 23.01 -15.20
C ASN A 71 -4.93 24.11 -15.42
N GLU A 72 -6.19 23.74 -15.48
CA GLU A 72 -7.31 24.67 -15.70
C GLU A 72 -8.17 24.80 -14.42
N GLU A 73 -9.16 23.93 -14.24
CA GLU A 73 -10.18 24.08 -13.21
C GLU A 73 -9.64 23.99 -11.77
N ILE A 74 -8.77 22.99 -11.49
CA ILE A 74 -8.27 22.79 -10.12
C ILE A 74 -7.32 23.92 -9.72
N ALA A 75 -6.39 24.31 -10.62
CA ALA A 75 -5.45 25.41 -10.37
C ALA A 75 -6.18 26.72 -10.03
N ASP A 76 -7.24 27.04 -10.79
CA ASP A 76 -8.05 28.25 -10.55
C ASP A 76 -8.83 28.18 -9.23
N ALA A 77 -9.36 27.00 -8.89
CA ALA A 77 -10.19 26.82 -7.70
C ALA A 77 -9.42 26.92 -6.38
N ILE A 78 -8.14 26.52 -6.36
CA ILE A 78 -7.32 26.50 -5.14
C ILE A 78 -6.39 27.71 -5.02
N ALA A 79 -6.28 28.56 -6.05
CA ALA A 79 -5.45 29.75 -6.02
C ALA A 79 -5.86 30.70 -4.90
N GLY A 80 -4.88 31.17 -4.11
CA GLY A 80 -5.09 32.07 -2.98
C GLY A 80 -5.56 31.40 -1.69
N ILE A 81 -5.67 30.07 -1.65
CA ILE A 81 -5.90 29.34 -0.39
C ILE A 81 -4.57 29.16 0.33
N GLU A 82 -4.55 29.34 1.66
CA GLU A 82 -3.38 29.06 2.48
C GLU A 82 -3.01 27.55 2.40
N ALA A 83 -1.75 27.24 2.07
CA ALA A 83 -1.30 25.88 1.76
C ALA A 83 -1.36 24.91 2.94
N ASP A 84 -1.41 25.40 4.17
CA ASP A 84 -1.56 24.58 5.38
C ASP A 84 -3.01 24.20 5.70
N ASP A 85 -3.99 24.77 5.00
CA ASP A 85 -5.39 24.34 5.12
C ASP A 85 -5.70 23.17 4.16
N GLN A 86 -4.98 22.04 4.36
CA GLN A 86 -5.13 20.83 3.55
C GLN A 86 -6.59 20.39 3.41
N ARG A 87 -7.35 20.48 4.51
CA ARG A 87 -8.76 20.04 4.51
C ARG A 87 -9.64 20.92 3.63
N LEU A 88 -9.44 22.22 3.65
CA LEU A 88 -10.17 23.14 2.79
C LEU A 88 -9.82 22.92 1.31
N ILE A 89 -8.54 22.70 1.01
CA ILE A 89 -8.06 22.48 -0.36
C ILE A 89 -8.64 21.18 -0.91
N ASP A 90 -8.54 20.08 -0.15
CA ASP A 90 -9.07 18.78 -0.57
C ASP A 90 -10.60 18.84 -0.73
N GLN A 91 -11.31 19.48 0.20
CA GLN A 91 -12.75 19.68 0.13
C GLN A 91 -13.17 20.53 -1.08
N THR A 92 -12.40 21.57 -1.40
CA THR A 92 -12.64 22.41 -2.59
C THR A 92 -12.56 21.59 -3.87
N MET A 93 -11.56 20.68 -3.97
CA MET A 93 -11.42 19.82 -5.15
C MET A 93 -12.52 18.75 -5.22
N ILE A 94 -12.94 18.19 -4.09
CA ILE A 94 -14.04 17.22 -4.02
C ILE A 94 -15.36 17.88 -4.46
N GLU A 95 -15.65 19.07 -3.96
CA GLU A 95 -16.86 19.83 -4.32
C GLU A 95 -16.83 20.27 -5.79
N LEU A 96 -15.66 20.66 -6.30
CA LEU A 96 -15.47 21.00 -7.70
C LEU A 96 -15.73 19.78 -8.61
N ASP A 97 -15.29 18.60 -8.24
CA ASP A 97 -15.59 17.36 -8.97
C ASP A 97 -17.10 17.04 -8.95
N GLY A 98 -17.72 17.12 -7.78
CA GLY A 98 -19.16 16.98 -7.58
C GLY A 98 -19.72 15.58 -7.84
N THR A 99 -18.88 14.55 -7.99
CA THR A 99 -19.28 13.14 -8.12
C THR A 99 -18.87 12.34 -6.90
N ASP A 100 -19.54 11.21 -6.64
CA ASP A 100 -19.27 10.40 -5.44
C ASP A 100 -17.89 9.75 -5.44
N ASN A 101 -17.33 9.48 -6.64
CA ASN A 101 -16.08 8.74 -6.83
C ASN A 101 -15.00 9.52 -7.60
N LYS A 102 -15.10 10.85 -7.68
CA LYS A 102 -14.14 11.72 -8.38
C LYS A 102 -14.02 11.43 -9.88
N SER A 103 -15.12 10.98 -10.52
CA SER A 103 -15.10 10.55 -11.92
C SER A 103 -15.06 11.70 -12.94
N ARG A 104 -15.36 12.93 -12.54
CA ARG A 104 -15.35 14.08 -13.45
C ARG A 104 -13.94 14.64 -13.66
N LEU A 105 -13.24 14.95 -12.60
CA LEU A 105 -11.88 15.50 -12.67
C LEU A 105 -10.81 14.42 -12.67
N GLY A 106 -11.10 13.27 -12.05
CA GLY A 106 -10.19 12.16 -11.86
C GLY A 106 -9.54 12.17 -10.48
N ALA A 107 -9.60 11.03 -9.78
CA ALA A 107 -8.92 10.86 -8.51
C ALA A 107 -7.40 11.05 -8.63
N ASN A 108 -6.81 10.71 -9.76
CA ASN A 108 -5.40 10.93 -10.06
C ASN A 108 -5.04 12.44 -10.15
N ALA A 109 -5.89 13.26 -10.78
CA ALA A 109 -5.70 14.71 -10.82
C ALA A 109 -5.78 15.32 -9.41
N ILE A 110 -6.84 14.97 -8.66
CA ILE A 110 -7.09 15.50 -7.31
C ILE A 110 -5.98 15.07 -6.34
N LEU A 111 -5.61 13.80 -6.34
CA LEU A 111 -4.55 13.27 -5.45
C LEU A 111 -3.18 13.90 -5.74
N GLY A 112 -2.84 14.06 -7.01
CA GLY A 112 -1.57 14.69 -7.38
C GLY A 112 -1.43 16.08 -6.74
N VAL A 113 -2.47 16.88 -6.82
CA VAL A 113 -2.50 18.22 -6.20
C VAL A 113 -2.53 18.12 -4.67
N SER A 114 -3.34 17.25 -4.08
CA SER A 114 -3.42 17.05 -2.63
C SER A 114 -2.06 16.75 -2.01
N MET A 115 -1.30 15.81 -2.62
CA MET A 115 0.05 15.48 -2.16
C MET A 115 1.06 16.60 -2.41
N ALA A 116 0.99 17.26 -3.56
CA ALA A 116 1.89 18.37 -3.90
C ALA A 116 1.72 19.56 -2.95
N VAL A 117 0.47 19.89 -2.57
CA VAL A 117 0.17 20.92 -1.56
C VAL A 117 0.80 20.60 -0.21
N ALA A 118 0.63 19.37 0.29
CA ALA A 118 1.22 18.96 1.55
C ALA A 118 2.76 19.09 1.56
N LYS A 119 3.40 18.75 0.44
CA LYS A 119 4.85 18.90 0.28
C LYS A 119 5.28 20.38 0.21
N ALA A 120 4.54 21.22 -0.52
CA ALA A 120 4.79 22.66 -0.59
C ALA A 120 4.65 23.33 0.78
N ALA A 121 3.59 22.98 1.52
CA ALA A 121 3.36 23.49 2.87
C ALA A 121 4.45 23.02 3.86
N ALA A 122 4.92 21.79 3.75
CA ALA A 122 6.04 21.28 4.55
C ALA A 122 7.34 22.06 4.25
N GLU A 123 7.63 22.33 2.97
CA GLU A 123 8.78 23.14 2.56
C GLU A 123 8.68 24.56 3.10
N SER A 124 7.52 25.23 2.96
CA SER A 124 7.24 26.54 3.53
C SER A 124 7.44 26.58 5.05
N ALA A 125 7.03 25.54 5.75
CA ALA A 125 7.23 25.40 7.19
C ALA A 125 8.68 25.04 7.59
N GLY A 126 9.56 24.71 6.64
CA GLY A 126 10.92 24.24 6.90
C GLY A 126 10.97 22.90 7.61
N LEU A 127 9.98 22.05 7.41
CA LEU A 127 9.85 20.73 8.04
C LEU A 127 9.89 19.61 7.01
N PRO A 128 10.47 18.45 7.33
CA PRO A 128 10.29 17.25 6.51
C PRO A 128 8.82 16.83 6.54
N LEU A 129 8.35 16.23 5.44
CA LEU A 129 6.93 15.92 5.23
C LEU A 129 6.32 15.09 6.37
N TYR A 130 7.00 14.03 6.82
CA TYR A 130 6.50 13.19 7.92
C TYR A 130 6.26 13.98 9.21
N ARG A 131 7.12 14.97 9.48
CA ARG A 131 7.02 15.81 10.68
C ARG A 131 5.97 16.92 10.53
N TYR A 132 5.83 17.46 9.34
CA TYR A 132 4.79 18.44 9.03
C TYR A 132 3.39 17.84 9.23
N ILE A 133 3.15 16.63 8.69
CA ILE A 133 1.85 15.94 8.79
C ILE A 133 1.62 15.35 10.19
N GLY A 134 2.60 14.61 10.71
CA GLY A 134 2.46 13.82 11.95
C GLY A 134 2.82 14.56 13.23
N GLY A 135 3.37 15.77 13.10
CA GLY A 135 3.81 16.58 14.24
C GLY A 135 4.99 16.01 15.00
N PRO A 136 5.23 16.49 16.23
CA PRO A 136 6.42 16.10 17.02
C PRO A 136 6.41 14.63 17.48
N ASN A 137 5.25 13.95 17.39
CA ASN A 137 5.12 12.56 17.81
C ASN A 137 5.32 11.55 16.65
N ALA A 138 5.59 12.01 15.43
CA ALA A 138 5.91 11.14 14.30
C ALA A 138 7.34 10.58 14.42
N HIS A 139 7.50 9.39 15.02
CA HIS A 139 8.80 8.79 15.32
C HIS A 139 8.83 7.26 15.17
N ILE A 140 7.71 6.65 14.77
CA ILE A 140 7.60 5.19 14.64
C ILE A 140 7.94 4.79 13.21
N LEU A 141 9.03 4.03 13.03
CA LEU A 141 9.41 3.44 11.76
C LEU A 141 8.57 2.16 11.51
N PRO A 142 7.93 2.02 10.35
CA PRO A 142 7.07 0.88 10.05
C PRO A 142 7.85 -0.41 9.81
N VAL A 143 7.25 -1.56 10.11
CA VAL A 143 7.73 -2.87 9.65
C VAL A 143 7.53 -2.95 8.14
N PRO A 144 8.60 -3.22 7.35
CA PRO A 144 8.47 -3.42 5.92
C PRO A 144 7.89 -4.82 5.63
N MET A 145 6.71 -4.84 5.01
CA MET A 145 6.07 -6.05 4.49
C MET A 145 6.58 -6.25 3.06
N MET A 146 7.67 -7.02 2.89
CA MET A 146 8.37 -7.12 1.61
C MET A 146 7.82 -8.26 0.75
N ASN A 147 7.17 -7.94 -0.36
CA ASN A 147 6.74 -8.91 -1.36
C ASN A 147 7.95 -9.50 -2.10
N ILE A 148 8.40 -10.70 -1.73
CA ILE A 148 9.59 -11.33 -2.30
C ILE A 148 9.29 -12.45 -3.29
N LEU A 149 8.03 -12.95 -3.34
CA LEU A 149 7.58 -13.96 -4.29
C LEU A 149 6.15 -13.64 -4.72
N ASN A 150 5.92 -13.65 -6.04
CA ASN A 150 4.66 -13.32 -6.67
C ASN A 150 3.97 -14.55 -7.23
N GLY A 151 2.63 -14.56 -7.13
CA GLY A 151 1.72 -15.46 -7.83
C GLY A 151 0.54 -14.69 -8.41
N GLY A 152 -0.60 -15.35 -8.57
CA GLY A 152 -1.83 -14.74 -9.04
C GLY A 152 -1.68 -13.87 -10.29
N ALA A 153 -2.31 -12.71 -10.31
CA ALA A 153 -2.23 -11.74 -11.41
C ALA A 153 -0.84 -11.10 -11.58
N HIS A 154 0.06 -11.21 -10.60
CA HIS A 154 1.41 -10.64 -10.63
C HIS A 154 2.48 -11.58 -11.20
N ALA A 155 2.12 -12.82 -11.58
CA ALA A 155 3.06 -13.79 -12.12
C ALA A 155 2.38 -14.79 -13.07
N ASP A 156 3.11 -15.26 -14.05
CA ASP A 156 2.72 -16.36 -14.94
C ASP A 156 3.01 -17.71 -14.22
N SER A 157 2.35 -17.94 -13.08
CA SER A 157 2.57 -19.10 -12.21
C SER A 157 1.26 -19.85 -11.93
N GLY A 158 1.35 -21.09 -11.45
CA GLY A 158 0.20 -21.92 -11.06
C GLY A 158 -0.31 -21.64 -9.64
N VAL A 159 0.12 -20.57 -8.99
CA VAL A 159 -0.27 -20.21 -7.62
C VAL A 159 -1.25 -19.04 -7.65
N ASP A 160 -2.40 -19.23 -7.00
CA ASP A 160 -3.47 -18.22 -6.99
C ASP A 160 -3.22 -17.06 -6.03
N VAL A 161 -2.53 -17.29 -4.90
CA VAL A 161 -2.14 -16.22 -3.97
C VAL A 161 -1.21 -15.24 -4.66
N GLN A 162 -1.56 -13.94 -4.62
CA GLN A 162 -0.91 -12.91 -5.41
C GLN A 162 0.48 -12.52 -4.88
N GLU A 163 0.64 -12.38 -3.55
CA GLU A 163 1.89 -11.94 -2.95
C GLU A 163 2.24 -12.74 -1.69
N PHE A 164 3.52 -13.09 -1.62
CA PHE A 164 4.13 -13.72 -0.45
C PHE A 164 5.17 -12.75 0.12
N MET A 165 4.89 -12.28 1.33
CA MET A 165 5.69 -11.26 1.98
C MET A 165 6.44 -11.81 3.19
N ILE A 166 7.58 -11.19 3.49
CA ILE A 166 8.31 -11.33 4.75
C ILE A 166 8.19 -10.07 5.59
N ALA A 167 8.13 -10.24 6.90
CA ALA A 167 8.09 -9.17 7.89
C ALA A 167 9.24 -9.35 8.90
N PRO A 168 10.29 -8.50 8.88
CA PRO A 168 11.40 -8.56 9.82
C PRO A 168 11.00 -8.03 11.21
N LEU A 169 10.43 -8.90 12.05
CA LEU A 169 9.92 -8.52 13.38
C LEU A 169 11.02 -8.44 14.46
N GLY A 170 12.11 -9.20 14.29
CA GLY A 170 13.18 -9.32 15.29
C GLY A 170 14.24 -8.22 15.22
N ALA A 171 14.18 -7.33 14.23
CA ALA A 171 15.08 -6.21 14.11
C ALA A 171 14.86 -5.17 15.22
N GLU A 172 15.93 -4.48 15.64
CA GLU A 172 15.86 -3.38 16.61
C GLU A 172 15.70 -2.02 15.93
N THR A 173 16.12 -1.89 14.66
CA THR A 173 16.08 -0.67 13.86
C THR A 173 15.49 -0.95 12.47
N PHE A 174 15.04 0.10 11.79
CA PHE A 174 14.58 -0.03 10.41
C PHE A 174 15.73 -0.42 9.46
N GLU A 175 16.92 0.15 9.68
CA GLU A 175 18.13 -0.20 8.92
C GLU A 175 18.41 -1.71 9.01
N GLU A 176 18.34 -2.29 10.21
CA GLU A 176 18.52 -3.72 10.41
C GLU A 176 17.40 -4.54 9.74
N ALA A 177 16.15 -4.11 9.87
CA ALA A 177 15.02 -4.76 9.22
C ALA A 177 15.18 -4.81 7.70
N LEU A 178 15.62 -3.70 7.09
CA LEU A 178 15.89 -3.65 5.65
C LEU A 178 17.04 -4.57 5.25
N ARG A 179 18.12 -4.64 6.03
CA ARG A 179 19.23 -5.57 5.83
C ARG A 179 18.75 -7.02 5.87
N MET A 180 18.01 -7.41 6.91
CA MET A 180 17.45 -8.76 7.05
C MET A 180 16.60 -9.14 5.84
N GLY A 181 15.71 -8.25 5.42
CA GLY A 181 14.87 -8.46 4.24
C GLY A 181 15.68 -8.66 2.96
N ALA A 182 16.71 -7.83 2.73
CA ALA A 182 17.59 -7.96 1.57
C ALA A 182 18.39 -9.28 1.59
N GLU A 183 18.89 -9.70 2.74
CA GLU A 183 19.62 -10.97 2.89
C GLU A 183 18.72 -12.18 2.61
N VAL A 184 17.48 -12.17 3.11
CA VAL A 184 16.49 -13.22 2.80
C VAL A 184 16.14 -13.22 1.31
N TYR A 185 15.94 -12.05 0.71
CA TYR A 185 15.66 -11.91 -0.72
C TYR A 185 16.78 -12.51 -1.59
N HIS A 186 18.05 -12.25 -1.25
CA HIS A 186 19.19 -12.85 -1.97
C HIS A 186 19.33 -14.36 -1.71
N ALA A 187 19.03 -14.82 -0.50
CA ALA A 187 18.97 -16.25 -0.17
C ALA A 187 17.88 -16.94 -0.99
N LEU A 188 16.68 -16.34 -1.12
CA LEU A 188 15.59 -16.86 -1.95
C LEU A 188 16.00 -17.01 -3.41
N LYS A 189 16.69 -16.01 -3.98
CA LYS A 189 17.25 -16.12 -5.33
C LYS A 189 18.15 -17.35 -5.50
N SER A 190 18.98 -17.62 -4.49
CA SER A 190 19.88 -18.77 -4.49
C SER A 190 19.12 -20.09 -4.37
N VAL A 191 18.08 -20.16 -3.53
CA VAL A 191 17.22 -21.34 -3.36
C VAL A 191 16.49 -21.65 -4.67
N LEU A 192 15.86 -20.64 -5.29
CA LEU A 192 15.15 -20.80 -6.56
C LEU A 192 16.08 -21.30 -7.68
N LYS A 193 17.29 -20.74 -7.81
CA LYS A 193 18.29 -21.20 -8.77
C LYS A 193 18.69 -22.66 -8.53
N ALA A 194 18.92 -23.06 -7.29
CA ALA A 194 19.30 -24.43 -6.94
C ALA A 194 18.21 -25.45 -7.29
N LYS A 195 16.94 -25.02 -7.26
CA LYS A 195 15.76 -25.82 -7.65
C LYS A 195 15.46 -25.75 -9.15
N GLY A 196 16.23 -24.97 -9.94
CA GLY A 196 15.96 -24.76 -11.37
C GLY A 196 14.75 -23.90 -11.67
N LEU A 197 14.28 -23.12 -10.69
CA LEU A 197 13.13 -22.22 -10.81
C LEU A 197 13.55 -20.84 -11.33
N SER A 198 12.59 -20.12 -11.95
CA SER A 198 12.80 -18.77 -12.47
C SER A 198 13.17 -17.80 -11.36
N THR A 199 14.08 -16.87 -11.67
CA THR A 199 14.41 -15.70 -10.86
C THR A 199 14.10 -14.40 -11.58
N GLY A 200 13.20 -14.44 -12.57
CA GLY A 200 12.58 -13.27 -13.16
C GLY A 200 11.75 -12.51 -12.11
N LEU A 201 11.66 -11.19 -12.29
CA LEU A 201 10.96 -10.32 -11.34
C LEU A 201 9.57 -9.96 -11.86
N GLY A 202 8.61 -9.94 -10.93
CA GLY A 202 7.30 -9.34 -11.13
C GLY A 202 7.34 -7.80 -11.03
N ASP A 203 6.18 -7.18 -11.17
CA ASP A 203 6.03 -5.71 -11.18
C ASP A 203 6.51 -5.04 -9.90
N GLU A 204 6.44 -5.73 -8.78
CA GLU A 204 6.83 -5.22 -7.47
C GLU A 204 8.21 -5.67 -6.98
N GLY A 205 8.98 -6.31 -7.87
CA GLY A 205 10.36 -6.72 -7.62
C GLY A 205 10.52 -8.09 -6.95
N GLY A 206 9.45 -8.75 -6.54
CA GLY A 206 9.45 -10.14 -6.08
C GLY A 206 9.74 -11.12 -7.21
N PHE A 207 10.28 -12.31 -6.89
CA PHE A 207 10.49 -13.35 -7.89
C PHE A 207 9.16 -13.96 -8.33
N ALA A 208 9.09 -14.38 -9.59
CA ALA A 208 7.92 -15.03 -10.18
C ALA A 208 8.27 -16.46 -10.63
N PRO A 209 8.54 -17.39 -9.71
CA PRO A 209 8.80 -18.79 -10.05
C PRO A 209 7.51 -19.53 -10.37
N SER A 210 7.59 -20.55 -11.24
CA SER A 210 6.49 -21.51 -11.39
C SER A 210 6.58 -22.53 -10.26
N VAL A 211 5.72 -22.42 -9.27
CA VAL A 211 5.53 -23.36 -8.17
C VAL A 211 4.09 -23.86 -8.16
N ASP A 212 3.86 -25.04 -7.58
CA ASP A 212 2.63 -25.81 -7.80
C ASP A 212 1.50 -25.48 -6.78
N SER A 213 1.82 -24.76 -5.68
CA SER A 213 0.84 -24.45 -4.63
C SER A 213 1.33 -23.33 -3.71
N THR A 214 0.39 -22.78 -2.94
CA THR A 214 0.67 -21.82 -1.85
C THR A 214 1.69 -22.38 -0.85
N LYS A 215 1.55 -23.66 -0.45
CA LYS A 215 2.50 -24.31 0.46
C LYS A 215 3.89 -24.43 -0.14
N ALA A 216 4.01 -24.79 -1.42
CA ALA A 216 5.29 -24.87 -2.10
C ALA A 216 5.98 -23.49 -2.18
N ALA A 217 5.22 -22.41 -2.38
CA ALA A 217 5.73 -21.05 -2.33
C ALA A 217 6.22 -20.66 -0.92
N LEU A 218 5.45 -20.98 0.12
CA LEU A 218 5.86 -20.74 1.51
C LEU A 218 7.10 -21.55 1.89
N ASP A 219 7.19 -22.82 1.47
CA ASP A 219 8.33 -23.69 1.80
C ASP A 219 9.65 -23.18 1.22
N VAL A 220 9.66 -22.62 -0.01
CA VAL A 220 10.90 -22.05 -0.57
C VAL A 220 11.31 -20.77 0.15
N ILE A 221 10.35 -20.00 0.67
CA ILE A 221 10.63 -18.81 1.51
C ILE A 221 11.18 -19.25 2.87
N VAL A 222 10.60 -20.25 3.52
CA VAL A 222 11.12 -20.83 4.78
C VAL A 222 12.56 -21.27 4.60
N GLU A 223 12.88 -22.01 3.55
CA GLU A 223 14.25 -22.44 3.23
C GLU A 223 15.18 -21.21 3.03
N ALA A 224 14.68 -20.14 2.43
CA ALA A 224 15.46 -18.92 2.23
C ALA A 224 15.75 -18.18 3.56
N VAL A 225 14.77 -18.11 4.47
CA VAL A 225 14.93 -17.52 5.80
C VAL A 225 16.00 -18.27 6.60
N GLU A 226 15.90 -19.62 6.64
CA GLU A 226 16.88 -20.47 7.31
C GLU A 226 18.28 -20.34 6.68
N LYS A 227 18.36 -20.32 5.35
CA LYS A 227 19.61 -20.14 4.62
C LYS A 227 20.27 -18.77 4.88
N ALA A 228 19.47 -17.73 5.11
CA ALA A 228 19.96 -16.42 5.49
C ALA A 228 20.44 -16.36 6.96
N GLY A 229 20.18 -17.40 7.76
CA GLY A 229 20.58 -17.50 9.14
C GLY A 229 19.62 -16.89 10.15
N TYR A 230 18.36 -16.66 9.74
CA TYR A 230 17.32 -16.09 10.61
C TYR A 230 16.36 -17.17 11.10
N THR A 231 15.76 -16.91 12.27
CA THR A 231 14.76 -17.76 12.89
C THR A 231 13.37 -17.38 12.41
N LEU A 232 12.68 -18.32 11.75
CA LEU A 232 11.32 -18.12 11.29
C LEU A 232 10.36 -17.98 12.49
N GLY A 233 9.54 -16.94 12.47
CA GLY A 233 8.60 -16.58 13.54
C GLY A 233 9.19 -15.65 14.61
N ASP A 234 10.50 -15.73 14.86
CA ASP A 234 11.18 -14.84 15.81
C ASP A 234 11.80 -13.63 15.12
N ASP A 235 12.66 -13.84 14.13
CA ASP A 235 13.31 -12.76 13.39
C ASP A 235 12.45 -12.32 12.20
N ILE A 236 11.96 -13.29 11.42
CA ILE A 236 11.17 -13.08 10.20
C ILE A 236 9.84 -13.81 10.33
N ALA A 237 8.74 -13.11 10.16
CA ALA A 237 7.43 -13.69 9.97
C ALA A 237 6.98 -13.60 8.50
N LEU A 238 5.89 -14.29 8.16
CA LEU A 238 5.33 -14.34 6.81
C LEU A 238 4.02 -13.55 6.75
N ALA A 239 3.69 -13.06 5.55
CA ALA A 239 2.39 -12.47 5.28
C ALA A 239 1.96 -12.80 3.84
N LEU A 240 0.66 -12.76 3.62
CA LEU A 240 0.04 -13.06 2.33
C LEU A 240 -0.83 -11.89 1.88
N ASP A 241 -0.82 -11.62 0.59
CA ASP A 241 -1.90 -10.95 -0.11
C ASP A 241 -2.53 -11.96 -1.07
N VAL A 242 -3.78 -12.30 -0.80
CA VAL A 242 -4.46 -13.37 -1.56
C VAL A 242 -5.16 -12.80 -2.78
N ALA A 243 -5.66 -11.56 -2.71
CA ALA A 243 -6.45 -10.93 -3.77
C ALA A 243 -7.58 -11.84 -4.29
N SER A 244 -8.38 -12.38 -3.37
CA SER A 244 -9.32 -13.48 -3.66
C SER A 244 -10.41 -13.14 -4.66
N SER A 245 -10.73 -11.85 -4.86
CA SER A 245 -11.70 -11.41 -5.87
C SER A 245 -11.26 -11.80 -7.30
N GLU A 246 -9.95 -11.94 -7.55
CA GLU A 246 -9.39 -12.33 -8.85
C GLU A 246 -9.79 -13.77 -9.28
N PHE A 247 -10.09 -14.65 -8.33
CA PHE A 247 -10.51 -16.02 -8.60
C PHE A 247 -11.90 -16.37 -8.05
N TYR A 248 -12.67 -15.34 -7.66
CA TYR A 248 -14.06 -15.50 -7.23
C TYR A 248 -15.03 -15.31 -8.39
N GLU A 249 -15.93 -16.25 -8.59
CA GLU A 249 -16.96 -16.20 -9.62
C GLU A 249 -18.24 -16.89 -9.14
N ASP A 250 -19.38 -16.22 -9.27
CA ASP A 250 -20.71 -16.77 -8.97
C ASP A 250 -20.85 -17.43 -7.59
N GLY A 251 -20.25 -16.85 -6.56
CA GLY A 251 -20.34 -17.36 -5.18
C GLY A 251 -19.31 -18.47 -4.84
N VAL A 252 -18.35 -18.71 -5.72
CA VAL A 252 -17.37 -19.80 -5.61
C VAL A 252 -15.96 -19.26 -5.81
N TYR A 253 -15.03 -19.66 -4.96
CA TYR A 253 -13.58 -19.42 -5.11
C TYR A 253 -12.95 -20.57 -5.89
N ASN A 254 -12.38 -20.26 -7.06
CA ASN A 254 -11.63 -21.22 -7.88
C ASN A 254 -10.16 -21.23 -7.41
N PHE A 255 -9.84 -21.93 -6.34
CA PHE A 255 -8.55 -21.90 -5.69
C PHE A 255 -7.80 -23.22 -5.80
N GLU A 256 -6.55 -23.21 -6.25
CA GLU A 256 -5.65 -24.37 -6.44
C GLU A 256 -6.32 -25.54 -7.20
N GLY A 257 -7.08 -25.18 -8.26
CA GLY A 257 -7.77 -26.17 -9.10
C GLY A 257 -9.03 -26.78 -8.47
N GLY A 258 -9.41 -26.34 -7.26
CA GLY A 258 -10.65 -26.71 -6.57
C GLY A 258 -11.69 -25.59 -6.62
N LYS A 259 -12.93 -25.94 -6.28
CA LYS A 259 -14.02 -25.00 -6.06
C LYS A 259 -14.36 -24.96 -4.57
N HIS A 260 -14.30 -23.77 -3.99
CA HIS A 260 -14.43 -23.58 -2.55
C HIS A 260 -15.53 -22.54 -2.24
N SER A 261 -16.29 -22.81 -1.20
CA SER A 261 -17.13 -21.82 -0.52
C SER A 261 -16.28 -20.93 0.40
N SER A 262 -16.83 -19.81 0.86
CA SER A 262 -16.19 -18.95 1.88
C SER A 262 -15.75 -19.77 3.11
N ALA A 263 -16.62 -20.64 3.60
CA ALA A 263 -16.33 -21.49 4.77
C ALA A 263 -15.17 -22.49 4.53
N GLU A 264 -14.98 -22.95 3.30
CA GLU A 264 -13.84 -23.81 2.93
C GLU A 264 -12.56 -23.01 2.80
N MET A 265 -12.61 -21.79 2.23
CA MET A 265 -11.46 -20.89 2.19
C MET A 265 -11.00 -20.50 3.61
N ILE A 266 -11.93 -20.23 4.53
CA ILE A 266 -11.61 -19.96 5.93
C ILE A 266 -10.82 -21.09 6.57
N LYS A 267 -11.16 -22.36 6.28
CA LYS A 267 -10.41 -23.53 6.78
C LYS A 267 -9.00 -23.58 6.20
N VAL A 268 -8.84 -23.24 4.91
CA VAL A 268 -7.51 -23.16 4.28
C VAL A 268 -6.63 -22.17 5.02
N TYR A 269 -7.13 -20.97 5.30
CA TYR A 269 -6.37 -19.96 6.04
C TYR A 269 -6.07 -20.35 7.47
N ALA A 270 -7.02 -20.94 8.17
CA ALA A 270 -6.81 -21.43 9.53
C ALA A 270 -5.68 -22.48 9.58
N GLU A 271 -5.65 -23.43 8.63
CA GLU A 271 -4.58 -24.42 8.52
C GLU A 271 -3.22 -23.79 8.19
N LEU A 272 -3.16 -22.79 7.30
CA LEU A 272 -1.93 -22.08 6.97
C LEU A 272 -1.36 -21.33 8.17
N VAL A 273 -2.20 -20.64 8.93
CA VAL A 273 -1.81 -19.91 10.16
C VAL A 273 -1.30 -20.86 11.24
N GLU A 274 -1.82 -22.09 11.31
CA GLU A 274 -1.31 -23.11 12.25
C GLU A 274 0.05 -23.67 11.83
N GLN A 275 0.29 -23.84 10.52
CA GLN A 275 1.50 -24.45 9.97
C GLN A 275 2.66 -23.47 9.85
N TYR A 276 2.40 -22.21 9.52
CA TYR A 276 3.40 -21.19 9.27
C TYR A 276 3.22 -19.97 10.19
N PRO A 277 4.28 -19.24 10.55
CA PRO A 277 4.18 -18.02 11.34
C PRO A 277 3.70 -16.85 10.48
N ILE A 278 2.44 -16.91 10.05
CA ILE A 278 1.78 -15.87 9.27
C ILE A 278 1.22 -14.82 10.22
N VAL A 279 1.65 -13.58 10.06
CA VAL A 279 1.20 -12.43 10.89
C VAL A 279 0.05 -11.67 10.27
N SER A 280 -0.12 -11.77 8.94
CA SER A 280 -1.10 -10.98 8.19
C SER A 280 -1.58 -11.70 6.94
N ILE A 281 -2.88 -11.62 6.68
CA ILE A 281 -3.52 -12.08 5.44
C ILE A 281 -4.37 -10.94 4.90
N GLU A 282 -4.05 -10.49 3.69
CA GLU A 282 -4.74 -9.42 2.99
C GLU A 282 -5.71 -10.02 1.96
N ASP A 283 -6.90 -9.46 1.88
CA ASP A 283 -8.01 -9.81 0.99
C ASP A 283 -8.21 -11.32 0.82
N PRO A 284 -8.42 -12.04 1.96
CA PRO A 284 -8.62 -13.49 1.95
C PRO A 284 -9.92 -13.94 1.30
N LEU A 285 -10.89 -13.05 1.15
CA LEU A 285 -12.20 -13.30 0.55
C LEU A 285 -12.57 -12.17 -0.43
N ASP A 286 -13.62 -12.38 -1.21
CA ASP A 286 -14.14 -11.40 -2.17
C ASP A 286 -14.54 -10.07 -1.49
N GLU A 287 -14.35 -8.95 -2.21
CA GLU A 287 -14.55 -7.59 -1.70
C GLU A 287 -15.99 -7.26 -1.25
N ASP A 288 -16.95 -8.10 -1.59
CA ASP A 288 -18.35 -7.99 -1.15
C ASP A 288 -18.83 -9.17 -0.30
N ASP A 289 -17.94 -10.12 0.08
CA ASP A 289 -18.25 -11.25 0.97
C ASP A 289 -18.21 -10.85 2.46
N TRP A 290 -19.09 -9.93 2.86
CA TRP A 290 -19.17 -9.39 4.22
C TRP A 290 -19.36 -10.47 5.30
N ASP A 291 -20.23 -11.44 5.05
CA ASP A 291 -20.52 -12.52 6.01
C ASP A 291 -19.31 -13.44 6.18
N GLY A 292 -18.61 -13.73 5.08
CA GLY A 292 -17.36 -14.49 5.11
C GLY A 292 -16.27 -13.76 5.92
N TYR A 293 -16.10 -12.45 5.74
CA TYR A 293 -15.13 -11.68 6.54
C TYR A 293 -15.47 -11.66 8.03
N VAL A 294 -16.75 -11.55 8.39
CA VAL A 294 -17.20 -11.63 9.79
C VAL A 294 -16.87 -12.99 10.39
N GLU A 295 -17.17 -14.08 9.68
CA GLU A 295 -16.87 -15.43 10.11
C GLU A 295 -15.36 -15.70 10.23
N LEU A 296 -14.58 -15.32 9.23
CA LEU A 296 -13.12 -15.44 9.24
C LEU A 296 -12.51 -14.70 10.43
N THR A 297 -12.94 -13.44 10.65
CA THR A 297 -12.45 -12.62 11.76
C THR A 297 -12.78 -13.25 13.11
N ALA A 298 -13.96 -13.83 13.26
CA ALA A 298 -14.36 -14.52 14.49
C ALA A 298 -13.52 -15.80 14.73
N GLN A 299 -13.08 -16.51 13.67
CA GLN A 299 -12.35 -17.75 13.80
C GLN A 299 -10.84 -17.59 14.05
N ILE A 300 -10.19 -16.65 13.35
CA ILE A 300 -8.72 -16.52 13.41
C ILE A 300 -8.23 -15.09 13.69
N GLY A 301 -9.11 -14.10 13.77
CA GLY A 301 -8.73 -12.69 13.91
C GLY A 301 -8.08 -12.32 15.26
N ASP A 302 -8.10 -13.21 16.24
CA ASP A 302 -7.36 -13.09 17.50
C ASP A 302 -5.88 -13.55 17.40
N LYS A 303 -5.52 -14.27 16.33
CA LYS A 303 -4.19 -14.84 16.08
C LYS A 303 -3.44 -14.17 14.95
N VAL A 304 -4.15 -13.60 13.97
CA VAL A 304 -3.60 -13.06 12.73
C VAL A 304 -4.28 -11.74 12.36
N GLN A 305 -3.52 -10.85 11.73
CA GLN A 305 -4.06 -9.65 11.11
C GLN A 305 -4.82 -10.01 9.83
N ILE A 306 -6.06 -9.54 9.71
CA ILE A 306 -6.90 -9.68 8.51
C ILE A 306 -7.04 -8.28 7.92
N VAL A 307 -6.44 -8.05 6.75
CA VAL A 307 -6.36 -6.75 6.10
C VAL A 307 -7.42 -6.66 5.01
N GLY A 308 -8.18 -5.58 5.00
CA GLY A 308 -9.01 -5.23 3.85
C GLY A 308 -8.30 -4.23 2.96
N ASP A 309 -8.02 -4.65 1.72
CA ASP A 309 -7.55 -3.83 0.60
C ASP A 309 -8.75 -3.43 -0.28
N ASP A 310 -9.13 -4.23 -1.25
CA ASP A 310 -10.32 -4.00 -2.08
C ASP A 310 -11.61 -4.05 -1.26
N PHE A 311 -11.59 -4.76 -0.15
CA PHE A 311 -12.70 -4.81 0.81
C PHE A 311 -13.04 -3.44 1.41
N PHE A 312 -12.05 -2.58 1.71
CA PHE A 312 -12.26 -1.25 2.30
C PHE A 312 -11.94 -0.10 1.36
N VAL A 313 -11.07 -0.28 0.37
CA VAL A 313 -10.59 0.73 -0.60
C VAL A 313 -10.21 2.07 0.04
N THR A 314 -9.59 2.03 1.23
CA THR A 314 -9.23 3.23 2.01
C THR A 314 -10.41 4.18 2.26
N ASN A 315 -11.64 3.67 2.16
CA ASN A 315 -12.86 4.48 2.26
C ASN A 315 -13.41 4.47 3.70
N PRO A 316 -13.48 5.64 4.38
CA PRO A 316 -13.98 5.72 5.76
C PRO A 316 -15.39 5.13 5.94
N LYS A 317 -16.26 5.22 4.93
CA LYS A 317 -17.63 4.70 5.01
C LYS A 317 -17.65 3.16 5.01
N ARG A 318 -16.90 2.53 4.10
CA ARG A 318 -16.78 1.05 4.06
C ARG A 318 -16.06 0.53 5.32
N LEU A 319 -15.02 1.24 5.78
CA LEU A 319 -14.34 0.91 7.01
C LEU A 319 -15.27 0.98 8.22
N ALA A 320 -16.10 2.03 8.32
CA ALA A 320 -17.09 2.15 9.41
C ALA A 320 -18.08 0.97 9.44
N GLU A 321 -18.55 0.53 8.27
CA GLU A 321 -19.40 -0.66 8.14
C GLU A 321 -18.65 -1.93 8.61
N GLY A 322 -17.38 -2.10 8.20
CA GLY A 322 -16.55 -3.23 8.64
C GLY A 322 -16.33 -3.25 10.16
N ILE A 323 -16.12 -2.09 10.76
CA ILE A 323 -15.97 -1.94 12.22
C ILE A 323 -17.27 -2.35 12.93
N GLU A 324 -18.41 -1.86 12.46
CA GLU A 324 -19.74 -2.20 13.02
C GLU A 324 -20.01 -3.70 12.95
N LYS A 325 -19.71 -4.31 11.80
CA LYS A 325 -19.90 -5.74 11.54
C LYS A 325 -18.81 -6.63 12.17
N LYS A 326 -17.70 -6.05 12.65
CA LYS A 326 -16.50 -6.78 13.10
C LYS A 326 -15.87 -7.63 11.99
N ALA A 327 -15.87 -7.11 10.79
CA ALA A 327 -15.26 -7.70 9.60
C ALA A 327 -13.83 -7.17 9.40
N ALA A 328 -12.86 -8.05 9.27
CA ALA A 328 -11.42 -7.73 9.26
C ALA A 328 -10.93 -7.09 10.58
N ASN A 329 -9.66 -6.70 10.66
CA ASN A 329 -9.08 -6.04 11.83
C ASN A 329 -7.91 -5.11 11.49
N ALA A 330 -7.69 -4.88 10.19
CA ALA A 330 -6.70 -3.94 9.68
C ALA A 330 -7.16 -3.36 8.33
N LEU A 331 -6.67 -2.15 8.05
CA LEU A 331 -6.90 -1.40 6.83
C LEU A 331 -5.61 -1.34 6.02
N LEU A 332 -5.65 -1.70 4.74
CA LEU A 332 -4.63 -1.31 3.78
C LEU A 332 -4.89 0.15 3.36
N VAL A 333 -3.85 0.97 3.34
CA VAL A 333 -3.96 2.40 3.06
C VAL A 333 -3.29 2.69 1.73
N LYS A 334 -4.09 2.92 0.70
CA LYS A 334 -3.67 3.32 -0.64
C LYS A 334 -4.25 4.69 -0.96
N VAL A 335 -3.41 5.71 -0.99
CA VAL A 335 -3.87 7.12 -1.14
C VAL A 335 -4.71 7.35 -2.40
N ASN A 336 -4.44 6.62 -3.48
CA ASN A 336 -5.18 6.78 -4.74
C ASN A 336 -6.52 6.02 -4.79
N GLN A 337 -6.80 5.10 -3.86
CA GLN A 337 -8.11 4.43 -3.77
C GLN A 337 -9.20 5.40 -3.32
N ILE A 338 -8.86 6.42 -2.57
CA ILE A 338 -9.80 7.45 -2.10
C ILE A 338 -9.55 8.82 -2.76
N GLY A 339 -8.31 9.17 -3.06
CA GLY A 339 -7.94 10.29 -3.92
C GLY A 339 -7.66 11.64 -3.24
N THR A 340 -7.63 11.71 -1.89
CA THR A 340 -7.14 12.87 -1.13
C THR A 340 -6.38 12.43 0.11
N LEU A 341 -5.47 13.28 0.59
CA LEU A 341 -4.80 13.06 1.88
C LEU A 341 -5.79 13.20 3.04
N THR A 342 -6.71 14.16 2.98
CA THR A 342 -7.72 14.36 4.03
C THR A 342 -8.55 13.12 4.28
N GLU A 343 -9.12 12.51 3.23
CA GLU A 343 -9.92 11.28 3.38
C GLU A 343 -9.04 10.10 3.80
N THR A 344 -7.78 10.04 3.36
CA THR A 344 -6.81 9.04 3.81
C THR A 344 -6.55 9.16 5.32
N PHE A 345 -6.36 10.40 5.82
CA PHE A 345 -6.16 10.65 7.27
C PHE A 345 -7.40 10.26 8.07
N ASP A 346 -8.59 10.57 7.56
CA ASP A 346 -9.85 10.21 8.21
C ASP A 346 -10.03 8.69 8.30
N ALA A 347 -9.65 7.93 7.26
CA ALA A 347 -9.69 6.47 7.27
C ALA A 347 -8.71 5.88 8.30
N VAL A 348 -7.46 6.38 8.34
CA VAL A 348 -6.44 5.91 9.29
C VAL A 348 -6.84 6.23 10.73
N ASP A 349 -7.31 7.45 11.00
CA ASP A 349 -7.77 7.85 12.34
C ASP A 349 -8.96 7.00 12.80
N LEU A 350 -9.94 6.75 11.91
CA LEU A 350 -11.07 5.87 12.19
C LEU A 350 -10.61 4.45 12.55
N ALA A 351 -9.67 3.89 11.77
CA ALA A 351 -9.08 2.57 12.03
C ALA A 351 -8.44 2.51 13.42
N HIS A 352 -7.53 3.44 13.72
CA HIS A 352 -6.80 3.47 14.98
C HIS A 352 -7.72 3.63 16.19
N ARG A 353 -8.71 4.52 16.13
CA ARG A 353 -9.68 4.73 17.23
C ARG A 353 -10.54 3.50 17.53
N ASN A 354 -10.66 2.59 16.58
CA ASN A 354 -11.44 1.36 16.73
C ASN A 354 -10.57 0.09 16.86
N GLY A 355 -9.25 0.25 17.11
CA GLY A 355 -8.34 -0.87 17.36
C GLY A 355 -7.97 -1.67 16.12
N TYR A 356 -8.26 -1.16 14.92
CA TYR A 356 -7.74 -1.68 13.66
C TYR A 356 -6.30 -1.23 13.47
N ARG A 357 -5.47 -2.08 12.90
CA ARG A 357 -4.14 -1.70 12.43
C ARG A 357 -4.21 -1.12 11.04
N THR A 358 -3.16 -0.42 10.64
CA THR A 358 -3.04 0.15 9.30
C THR A 358 -1.72 -0.25 8.67
N MET A 359 -1.74 -0.51 7.39
CA MET A 359 -0.57 -0.82 6.59
C MET A 359 -0.55 0.14 5.40
N MET A 360 0.41 1.08 5.38
CA MET A 360 0.60 1.99 4.24
C MET A 360 1.09 1.20 3.04
N SER A 361 0.53 1.44 1.86
CA SER A 361 0.79 0.62 0.68
C SER A 361 1.09 1.43 -0.56
N HIS A 362 1.98 0.87 -1.39
CA HIS A 362 2.20 1.25 -2.77
C HIS A 362 1.10 0.73 -3.70
N ARG A 363 1.28 0.93 -5.00
CA ARG A 363 0.53 0.23 -6.05
C ARG A 363 1.49 -0.51 -6.98
N SER A 364 0.94 -1.37 -7.85
CA SER A 364 1.73 -2.10 -8.86
C SER A 364 2.43 -1.15 -9.85
N GLY A 365 1.78 -0.09 -10.28
CA GLY A 365 2.37 1.02 -11.04
C GLY A 365 2.81 2.14 -10.10
N GLU A 366 4.12 2.29 -9.92
CA GLU A 366 4.72 3.29 -9.05
C GLU A 366 5.60 4.26 -9.82
N THR A 367 5.89 5.38 -9.16
CA THR A 367 6.90 6.36 -9.58
C THR A 367 8.02 6.39 -8.53
N GLU A 368 9.03 7.25 -8.72
CA GLU A 368 10.07 7.52 -7.72
C GLU A 368 9.57 8.33 -6.52
N ASP A 369 8.30 8.75 -6.50
CA ASP A 369 7.69 9.48 -5.38
C ASP A 369 7.74 8.65 -4.08
N THR A 370 8.09 9.31 -2.98
CA THR A 370 8.28 8.68 -1.67
C THR A 370 7.26 9.09 -0.62
N THR A 371 6.19 9.78 -1.01
CA THR A 371 5.17 10.31 -0.09
C THR A 371 4.66 9.26 0.89
N ILE A 372 4.40 8.02 0.43
CA ILE A 372 3.89 6.95 1.30
C ILE A 372 4.86 6.55 2.42
N ALA A 373 6.16 6.71 2.24
CA ALA A 373 7.14 6.47 3.29
C ALA A 373 7.00 7.50 4.41
N ASP A 374 6.90 8.78 4.06
CA ASP A 374 6.64 9.87 5.01
C ASP A 374 5.27 9.69 5.71
N LEU A 375 4.23 9.32 4.97
CA LEU A 375 2.88 9.08 5.51
C LEU A 375 2.85 7.91 6.49
N ALA A 376 3.57 6.83 6.23
CA ALA A 376 3.64 5.68 7.14
C ALA A 376 4.15 6.07 8.53
N VAL A 377 5.15 6.96 8.58
CA VAL A 377 5.70 7.49 9.84
C VAL A 377 4.79 8.57 10.43
N ALA A 378 4.32 9.50 9.60
CA ALA A 378 3.46 10.60 10.03
C ALA A 378 2.17 10.13 10.72
N LEU A 379 1.55 9.09 10.16
CA LEU A 379 0.27 8.56 10.65
C LEU A 379 0.45 7.42 11.66
N GLY A 380 1.70 7.02 11.98
CA GLY A 380 1.97 5.95 12.92
C GLY A 380 1.38 4.60 12.48
N CYS A 381 1.41 4.29 11.19
CA CYS A 381 0.84 3.06 10.66
C CYS A 381 1.49 1.79 11.24
N GLY A 382 2.78 1.87 11.55
CA GLY A 382 3.54 0.74 12.09
C GLY A 382 3.88 -0.33 11.06
N GLN A 383 3.31 -0.28 9.87
CA GLN A 383 3.51 -1.23 8.76
C GLN A 383 3.54 -0.49 7.43
N ILE A 384 4.39 -0.95 6.50
CA ILE A 384 4.42 -0.47 5.11
C ILE A 384 4.58 -1.65 4.14
N LYS A 385 3.74 -1.70 3.12
CA LYS A 385 3.78 -2.65 2.01
C LYS A 385 4.23 -1.89 0.76
N THR A 386 5.49 -2.04 0.35
CA THR A 386 6.04 -1.30 -0.80
C THR A 386 6.96 -2.12 -1.68
N GLY A 387 6.66 -3.43 -1.80
CA GLY A 387 7.33 -4.35 -2.70
C GLY A 387 8.59 -4.98 -2.14
N ALA A 388 9.36 -5.63 -3.00
CA ALA A 388 10.63 -6.24 -2.67
C ALA A 388 11.74 -5.19 -2.49
N PRO A 389 12.90 -5.55 -1.85
CA PRO A 389 14.08 -4.68 -1.81
C PRO A 389 14.81 -4.68 -3.16
N ALA A 390 14.08 -4.49 -4.24
CA ALA A 390 14.51 -4.46 -5.63
C ALA A 390 13.59 -3.57 -6.45
N ARG A 391 14.06 -3.05 -7.59
CA ARG A 391 13.45 -2.02 -8.43
C ARG A 391 13.44 -0.65 -7.77
N SER A 392 13.88 0.37 -8.53
CA SER A 392 14.19 1.70 -7.98
C SER A 392 13.00 2.39 -7.34
N GLU A 393 11.80 2.23 -7.92
CA GLU A 393 10.56 2.82 -7.42
C GLU A 393 10.10 2.22 -6.08
N ARG A 394 10.50 0.99 -5.76
CA ARG A 394 10.27 0.34 -4.45
C ARG A 394 11.34 0.75 -3.46
N VAL A 395 12.60 0.62 -3.85
CA VAL A 395 13.76 0.95 -3.03
C VAL A 395 13.78 2.43 -2.64
N ALA A 396 13.26 3.32 -3.47
CA ALA A 396 13.12 4.74 -3.14
C ALA A 396 12.38 4.97 -1.81
N LYS A 397 11.29 4.22 -1.56
CA LYS A 397 10.50 4.31 -0.32
C LYS A 397 11.30 3.80 0.88
N TYR A 398 12.01 2.67 0.73
CA TYR A 398 12.89 2.15 1.78
C TYR A 398 14.03 3.11 2.10
N ASN A 399 14.68 3.67 1.09
CA ASN A 399 15.73 4.68 1.27
C ASN A 399 15.21 5.94 1.96
N GLN A 400 13.96 6.34 1.70
CA GLN A 400 13.34 7.47 2.40
C GLN A 400 13.13 7.16 3.89
N LEU A 401 12.71 5.96 4.24
CA LEU A 401 12.57 5.52 5.63
C LEU A 401 13.92 5.49 6.37
N LEU A 402 15.01 5.07 5.69
CA LEU A 402 16.37 5.18 6.27
C LEU A 402 16.76 6.63 6.55
N ARG A 403 16.43 7.58 5.67
CA ARG A 403 16.68 9.00 5.90
C ARG A 403 15.86 9.54 7.07
N ILE A 404 14.61 9.12 7.19
CA ILE A 404 13.73 9.50 8.31
C ILE A 404 14.30 8.94 9.63
N GLU A 405 14.71 7.67 9.66
CA GLU A 405 15.35 7.06 10.84
C GLU A 405 16.59 7.84 11.25
N GLN A 406 17.46 8.20 10.31
CA GLN A 406 18.65 9.00 10.55
C GLN A 406 18.29 10.40 11.09
N GLN A 407 17.28 11.06 10.57
CA GLN A 407 16.83 12.37 11.04
C GLN A 407 16.25 12.34 12.45
N LEU A 408 15.60 11.25 12.82
CA LEU A 408 15.05 11.03 14.15
C LEU A 408 16.14 10.67 15.18
N GLY A 409 17.22 10.03 14.75
CA GLY A 409 18.30 9.59 15.63
C GLY A 409 17.79 8.71 16.77
N ASP A 410 18.18 9.02 18.00
CA ASP A 410 17.80 8.25 19.20
C ASP A 410 16.29 8.28 19.51
N ALA A 411 15.52 9.16 18.87
CA ALA A 411 14.07 9.20 19.00
C ALA A 411 13.36 8.22 18.08
N ALA A 412 14.04 7.62 17.10
CA ALA A 412 13.46 6.63 16.21
C ALA A 412 13.07 5.36 16.98
N VAL A 413 11.87 4.86 16.73
CA VAL A 413 11.39 3.61 17.30
C VAL A 413 10.93 2.71 16.15
N TYR A 414 11.58 1.57 16.00
CA TYR A 414 11.12 0.56 15.05
C TYR A 414 9.93 -0.20 15.65
N ALA A 415 8.83 -0.31 14.88
CA ALA A 415 7.59 -0.90 15.37
C ALA A 415 7.74 -2.39 15.73
N GLY A 416 8.51 -3.16 14.94
CA GLY A 416 8.79 -4.56 15.19
C GLY A 416 7.53 -5.38 15.51
N ARG A 417 7.62 -6.24 16.53
CA ARG A 417 6.48 -7.08 16.97
C ARG A 417 5.26 -6.28 17.42
N SER A 418 5.45 -5.05 17.92
CA SER A 418 4.32 -4.23 18.39
C SER A 418 3.34 -3.84 17.27
N ALA A 419 3.78 -3.91 16.01
CA ALA A 419 2.92 -3.71 14.85
C ALA A 419 1.86 -4.82 14.72
N PHE A 420 2.11 -6.01 15.26
CA PHE A 420 1.24 -7.19 15.14
C PHE A 420 0.84 -7.73 16.52
N PRO A 421 0.00 -7.02 17.28
CA PRO A 421 -0.32 -7.39 18.67
C PRO A 421 -1.11 -8.69 18.82
N ARG A 422 -1.66 -9.23 17.73
CA ARG A 422 -2.39 -10.50 17.71
C ARG A 422 -1.47 -11.71 17.50
N PHE A 423 -0.28 -11.48 16.99
CA PHE A 423 0.69 -12.54 16.76
C PHE A 423 1.48 -12.86 18.03
N SER A 424 1.20 -14.01 18.62
CA SER A 424 1.73 -14.44 19.92
C SER A 424 2.51 -15.76 19.82
N ARG A 425 3.44 -15.88 18.88
CA ARG A 425 4.37 -17.02 18.80
C ARG A 425 5.72 -16.65 19.40
#